data_071c3fa3c11ee3ccedc1774277604a2a
#
_entry.id   071c3fa3c11ee3ccedc1774277604a2a
#
_cell.length_a   1.000
_cell.length_b   1.000
_cell.length_c   1.000
_cell.angle_alpha   90.00
_cell.angle_beta   90.00
_cell.angle_gamma   90.00
#
_symmetry.space_group_name_H-M   'P 1'
#
loop_
_entity.id
_entity.type
_entity.pdbx_description
1 polymer ?
#
loop_
_entity_poly.entity_id
_entity_poly.type
_entity_poly.pdbx_seq_one_letter_code
_entity_poly.pdbx_strand_id
1 'polypeptide(L)'
;MNSIEQIVRQLTGIDSRSAGHISRMERERSYILENMDKIQSVFGNQPAGQELVKQLYGVINEVVMADSAMNELKSEIRRLCCRFQR
;
A
#
# COMPACT_ATOMS: atom_id res chain seq x y z
N MET A 1 -24.17 -0.78 -27.05
CA MET A 1 -23.57 -0.86 -25.74
C MET A 1 -23.12 0.52 -25.28
N ASN A 2 -23.34 0.89 -24.04
CA ASN A 2 -23.01 2.21 -23.51
C ASN A 2 -21.53 2.27 -23.13
N SER A 3 -20.76 3.14 -23.77
CA SER A 3 -19.33 3.31 -23.47
C SER A 3 -19.10 3.79 -22.03
N ILE A 4 -20.04 4.56 -21.47
CA ILE A 4 -19.96 5.04 -20.08
C ILE A 4 -20.06 3.84 -19.12
N GLU A 5 -20.95 2.90 -19.37
CA GLU A 5 -21.06 1.69 -18.55
C GLU A 5 -19.78 0.87 -18.57
N GLN A 6 -19.15 0.75 -19.73
CA GLN A 6 -17.85 0.06 -19.84
C GLN A 6 -16.78 0.75 -19.03
N ILE A 7 -16.71 2.07 -19.12
CA ILE A 7 -15.72 2.86 -18.36
C ILE A 7 -15.92 2.65 -16.86
N VAL A 8 -17.15 2.78 -16.38
CA VAL A 8 -17.47 2.59 -14.96
C VAL A 8 -17.12 1.18 -14.50
N ARG A 9 -17.42 0.17 -15.31
CA ARG A 9 -17.11 -1.22 -14.98
C ARG A 9 -15.61 -1.46 -14.86
N GLN A 10 -14.83 -0.91 -15.79
CA GLN A 10 -13.37 -1.02 -15.73
C GLN A 10 -12.79 -0.28 -14.53
N LEU A 11 -13.28 0.93 -14.25
CA LEU A 11 -12.82 1.71 -13.10
C LEU A 11 -13.15 0.99 -11.78
N THR A 12 -14.34 0.40 -11.68
CA THR A 12 -14.74 -0.40 -10.52
C THR A 12 -13.81 -1.60 -10.33
N GLY A 13 -13.44 -2.27 -11.43
CA GLY A 13 -12.48 -3.38 -11.38
C GLY A 13 -11.11 -2.96 -10.89
N ILE A 14 -10.61 -1.80 -11.34
CA ILE A 14 -9.33 -1.26 -10.88
C ILE A 14 -9.41 -0.90 -9.39
N ASP A 15 -10.49 -0.28 -8.95
CA ASP A 15 -10.71 0.05 -7.54
C ASP A 15 -10.66 -1.20 -6.67
N SER A 16 -11.32 -2.27 -7.06
CA SER A 16 -11.32 -3.53 -6.32
C SER A 16 -9.93 -4.15 -6.24
N ARG A 17 -9.18 -4.15 -7.35
CA ARG A 17 -7.81 -4.66 -7.36
C ARG A 17 -6.89 -3.80 -6.49
N SER A 18 -7.10 -2.48 -6.51
CA SER A 18 -6.33 -1.56 -5.67
C SER A 18 -6.54 -1.84 -4.19
N ALA A 19 -7.77 -2.15 -3.78
CA ALA A 19 -8.07 -2.54 -2.39
C ALA A 19 -7.28 -3.77 -1.97
N GLY A 20 -7.16 -4.78 -2.85
CA GLY A 20 -6.36 -5.98 -2.60
C GLY A 20 -4.87 -5.68 -2.42
N HIS A 21 -4.32 -4.78 -3.24
CA HIS A 21 -2.94 -4.33 -3.12
C HIS A 21 -2.69 -3.59 -1.80
N ILE A 22 -3.59 -2.72 -1.41
CA ILE A 22 -3.49 -1.99 -0.14
C ILE A 22 -3.46 -2.97 1.03
N SER A 23 -4.34 -3.96 1.05
CA SER A 23 -4.36 -4.98 2.11
C SER A 23 -3.05 -5.76 2.20
N ARG A 24 -2.45 -6.10 1.05
CA ARG A 24 -1.16 -6.79 1.02
C ARG A 24 -0.04 -5.91 1.55
N MET A 25 -0.01 -4.63 1.18
CA MET A 25 0.99 -3.69 1.66
C MET A 25 0.91 -3.51 3.18
N GLU A 26 -0.30 -3.46 3.73
CA GLU A 26 -0.49 -3.38 5.18
C GLU A 26 0.04 -4.62 5.89
N ARG A 27 -0.17 -5.81 5.34
CA ARG A 27 0.37 -7.05 5.90
C ARG A 27 1.89 -7.08 5.81
N GLU A 28 2.46 -6.64 4.70
CA GLU A 28 3.92 -6.57 4.53
C GLU A 28 4.54 -5.61 5.54
N ARG A 29 3.91 -4.46 5.75
CA ARG A 29 4.36 -3.50 6.75
C ARG A 29 4.38 -4.12 8.14
N SER A 30 3.30 -4.81 8.53
CA SER A 30 3.22 -5.49 9.83
C SER A 30 4.32 -6.54 9.97
N TYR A 31 4.56 -7.32 8.93
CA TYR A 31 5.62 -8.33 8.90
C TYR A 31 7.01 -7.72 9.09
N ILE A 32 7.27 -6.61 8.41
CA ILE A 32 8.55 -5.88 8.54
C ILE A 32 8.72 -5.37 9.97
N LEU A 33 7.68 -4.81 10.58
CA LEU A 33 7.74 -4.33 11.96
C LEU A 33 8.05 -5.45 12.94
N GLU A 34 7.45 -6.62 12.76
CA GLU A 34 7.73 -7.80 13.58
C GLU A 34 9.20 -8.22 13.44
N ASN A 35 9.73 -8.20 12.22
CA ASN A 35 11.14 -8.55 11.98
C ASN A 35 12.08 -7.54 12.62
N MET A 36 11.72 -6.26 12.62
CA MET A 36 12.51 -5.22 13.29
C MET A 36 12.62 -5.49 14.79
N ASP A 37 11.51 -5.86 15.43
CA ASP A 37 11.50 -6.21 16.84
C ASP A 37 12.42 -7.40 17.13
N LYS A 38 12.39 -8.42 16.28
CA LYS A 38 13.27 -9.59 16.40
C LYS A 38 14.75 -9.21 16.24
N ILE A 39 15.05 -8.38 15.27
CA ILE A 39 16.43 -7.91 15.05
C ILE A 39 16.93 -7.13 16.26
N GLN A 40 16.13 -6.22 16.79
CA GLN A 40 16.48 -5.46 17.98
C GLN A 40 16.67 -6.37 19.19
N SER A 41 15.86 -7.41 19.32
CA SER A 41 15.96 -8.39 20.40
C SER A 41 17.27 -9.20 20.32
N VAL A 42 17.70 -9.57 19.11
CA VAL A 42 18.89 -10.39 18.89
C VAL A 42 20.17 -9.58 18.95
N PHE A 43 20.20 -8.43 18.27
CA PHE A 43 21.41 -7.63 18.10
C PHE A 43 21.57 -6.54 19.16
N GLY A 44 20.48 -6.12 19.81
CA GLY A 44 20.52 -5.03 20.77
C GLY A 44 21.08 -3.75 20.15
N ASN A 45 22.09 -3.16 20.78
CA ASN A 45 22.70 -1.92 20.31
C ASN A 45 23.91 -2.15 19.40
N GLN A 46 24.13 -3.37 18.90
CA GLN A 46 25.25 -3.63 18.00
C GLN A 46 25.06 -2.86 16.67
N PRO A 47 26.17 -2.33 16.10
CA PRO A 47 26.09 -1.55 14.86
C PRO A 47 25.45 -2.30 13.69
N ALA A 48 25.69 -3.61 13.57
CA ALA A 48 25.12 -4.43 12.50
C ALA A 48 23.59 -4.46 12.60
N GLY A 49 23.05 -4.60 13.81
CA GLY A 49 21.61 -4.59 14.03
C GLY A 49 21.00 -3.23 13.76
N GLN A 50 21.66 -2.15 14.17
CA GLN A 50 21.21 -0.79 13.90
C GLN A 50 21.14 -0.49 12.41
N GLU A 51 22.12 -0.97 11.64
CA GLU A 51 22.13 -0.78 10.19
C GLU A 51 20.99 -1.55 9.51
N LEU A 52 20.72 -2.78 9.94
CA LEU A 52 19.57 -3.56 9.41
C LEU A 52 18.25 -2.87 9.71
N VAL A 53 18.06 -2.37 10.92
CA VAL A 53 16.84 -1.65 11.30
C VAL A 53 16.67 -0.40 10.46
N LYS A 54 17.75 0.34 10.22
CA LYS A 54 17.73 1.53 9.37
C LYS A 54 17.27 1.20 7.95
N GLN A 55 17.80 0.12 7.38
CA GLN A 55 17.40 -0.34 6.04
C GLN A 55 15.91 -0.73 6.01
N LEU A 56 15.43 -1.40 7.05
CA LEU A 56 14.02 -1.78 7.15
C LEU A 56 13.09 -0.57 7.28
N TYR A 57 13.51 0.47 7.98
CA TYR A 57 12.76 1.73 8.01
C TYR A 57 12.62 2.34 6.61
N GLY A 58 13.66 2.26 5.80
CA GLY A 58 13.60 2.70 4.40
C GLY A 58 12.55 1.94 3.61
N VAL A 59 12.48 0.63 3.79
CA VAL A 59 11.46 -0.22 3.14
C VAL A 59 10.06 0.15 3.62
N ILE A 60 9.88 0.35 4.91
CA ILE A 60 8.58 0.76 5.47
C ILE A 60 8.13 2.09 4.87
N ASN A 61 9.02 3.06 4.73
CA ASN A 61 8.68 4.34 4.11
C ASN A 61 8.20 4.16 2.68
N GLU A 62 8.86 3.30 1.89
CA GLU A 62 8.43 3.00 0.53
C GLU A 62 7.04 2.37 0.50
N VAL A 63 6.76 1.43 1.41
CA VAL A 63 5.44 0.79 1.52
C VAL A 63 4.38 1.81 1.90
N VAL A 64 4.66 2.70 2.85
CA VAL A 64 3.71 3.75 3.27
C VAL A 64 3.42 4.71 2.11
N MET A 65 4.44 5.11 1.35
CA MET A 65 4.26 5.99 0.20
C MET A 65 3.44 5.31 -0.90
N ALA A 66 3.70 4.03 -1.17
CA ALA A 66 2.94 3.27 -2.14
C ALA A 66 1.48 3.11 -1.70
N ASP A 67 1.24 2.83 -0.43
CA ASP A 67 -0.10 2.73 0.15
C ASP A 67 -0.87 4.06 -0.01
N SER A 68 -0.23 5.17 0.30
CA SER A 68 -0.80 6.51 0.14
C SER A 68 -1.17 6.79 -1.32
N ALA A 69 -0.27 6.48 -2.26
CA ALA A 69 -0.52 6.64 -3.68
C ALA A 69 -1.69 5.80 -4.17
N MET A 70 -1.81 4.55 -3.69
CA MET A 70 -2.92 3.67 -4.03
C MET A 70 -4.25 4.19 -3.48
N ASN A 71 -4.25 4.76 -2.29
CA ASN A 71 -5.44 5.38 -1.70
C ASN A 71 -5.88 6.62 -2.49
N GLU A 72 -4.95 7.43 -2.95
CA GLU A 72 -5.24 8.56 -3.82
C GLU A 72 -5.85 8.10 -5.14
N LEU A 73 -5.29 7.04 -5.73
CA LEU A 73 -5.83 6.45 -6.95
C LEU A 73 -7.28 5.99 -6.75
N LYS A 74 -7.57 5.29 -5.66
CA LYS A 74 -8.93 4.85 -5.34
C LYS A 74 -9.89 6.04 -5.22
N SER A 75 -9.47 7.11 -4.56
CA SER A 75 -10.28 8.31 -4.41
C SER A 75 -10.60 8.94 -5.76
N GLU A 76 -9.61 9.03 -6.65
CA GLU A 76 -9.81 9.56 -8.00
C GLU A 76 -10.74 8.67 -8.83
N ILE A 77 -10.58 7.36 -8.75
CA ILE A 77 -11.45 6.42 -9.47
C ILE A 77 -12.90 6.58 -9.03
N ARG A 78 -13.14 6.66 -7.71
CA ARG A 78 -14.48 6.85 -7.16
C ARG A 78 -15.09 8.17 -7.60
N ARG A 79 -14.28 9.23 -7.60
CA ARG A 79 -14.72 10.55 -8.07
C ARG A 79 -15.13 10.50 -9.54
N LEU A 80 -14.35 9.85 -10.39
CA LEU A 80 -14.66 9.70 -11.79
C LEU A 80 -15.92 8.85 -12.01
N CYS A 81 -16.06 7.75 -11.27
CA CYS A 81 -17.27 6.92 -11.34
C CYS A 81 -18.53 7.72 -11.01
N CYS A 82 -18.46 8.55 -9.97
CA CYS A 82 -19.57 9.42 -9.59
C CYS A 82 -19.93 10.40 -10.70
N ARG A 83 -18.94 10.95 -11.39
CA ARG A 83 -19.18 11.86 -12.53
C ARG A 83 -19.89 11.17 -13.68
N PHE A 84 -19.50 9.94 -13.99
CA PHE A 84 -20.07 9.20 -15.11
C PHE A 84 -21.43 8.61 -14.81
N GLN A 85 -21.83 8.48 -13.54
CA GLN A 85 -23.09 7.91 -13.13
C GLN A 85 -24.20 8.96 -12.95
N ARG A 86 -23.93 10.22 -13.18
CA ARG A 86 -24.93 11.29 -13.11
C ARG A 86 -25.86 11.34 -14.33
#